data_947eea6636c0b03efecb209ee82adb3d
#
_entry.id   947eea6636c0b03efecb209ee82adb3d
#
_cell.length_a   1.000
_cell.length_b   1.000
_cell.length_c   1.000
_cell.angle_alpha   90.00
_cell.angle_beta   90.00
_cell.angle_gamma   90.00
#
_symmetry.space_group_name_H-M   'P 1'
#
loop_
_entity.id
_entity.type
_entity.pdbx_description
1 polymer ?
#
loop_
_entity_poly.entity_id
_entity_poly.type
_entity_poly.pdbx_seq_one_letter_code
_entity_poly.pdbx_strand_id
1 'polypeptide(L)'
;MLCFLFFRRFSLLCATGFLGIVLSNWTHDATAADASKTILASGSSSRTAKREAVEAIPLHRLMIAHREAVNECVRSTTLYRRLPVQTVACHPDLLEFSLHHPDSIVDIWRVLNISKLSLDSLGPDQWSFADGYGTVGTFHLIYQEKGLLLFLGRGAYNGSLAPKVLSGTCMLLVRHQPLQGEVGAVHKESLQIDTFLNMDGAGLEFVTRTLQPLIMLSASHNVHEISLFISALSEAARKNPAGVAALANQLDRVNAVEREQLAHIARTIGGDERQARLSLDEVTVNRMNFELASRWISADELEKQGPSPMR
;
A
#
# COMPACT_ATOMS: atom_id res chain seq x y z
N MET A 1 -3.02 4.49 -5.48
CA MET A 1 -2.90 3.20 -4.80
C MET A 1 -3.21 3.29 -3.30
N LEU A 2 -2.49 4.07 -2.52
CA LEU A 2 -2.67 4.14 -1.06
C LEU A 2 -4.02 4.72 -0.60
N CYS A 3 -4.57 5.75 -1.24
CA CYS A 3 -5.89 6.29 -0.90
C CYS A 3 -7.04 5.29 -1.05
N PHE A 4 -6.90 4.31 -1.93
CA PHE A 4 -7.97 3.39 -2.31
C PHE A 4 -7.93 2.06 -1.55
N LEU A 5 -6.84 1.76 -0.90
CA LEU A 5 -6.74 0.68 0.09
C LEU A 5 -7.46 1.03 1.42
N PHE A 6 -8.01 2.23 1.54
CA PHE A 6 -8.73 2.72 2.71
C PHE A 6 -9.94 1.86 3.10
N PHE A 7 -10.60 1.23 2.15
CA PHE A 7 -11.85 0.53 2.39
C PHE A 7 -11.71 -0.99 2.64
N ARG A 8 -10.53 -1.57 2.42
CA ARG A 8 -10.34 -3.02 2.47
C ARG A 8 -10.70 -3.69 3.83
N ARG A 9 -10.54 -2.99 4.96
CA ARG A 9 -10.84 -3.55 6.30
C ARG A 9 -12.14 -3.07 6.91
N PHE A 10 -12.90 -2.25 6.23
CA PHE A 10 -14.14 -1.74 6.79
C PHE A 10 -15.20 -2.83 6.97
N SER A 11 -15.22 -3.85 6.13
CA SER A 11 -16.12 -5.01 6.26
C SER A 11 -15.86 -5.86 7.51
N LEU A 12 -14.65 -5.81 8.08
CA LEU A 12 -14.31 -6.60 9.28
C LEU A 12 -14.73 -5.96 10.60
N LEU A 13 -14.77 -4.63 10.68
CA LEU A 13 -15.04 -3.93 11.95
C LEU A 13 -16.52 -3.81 12.32
N CYS A 14 -17.42 -3.98 11.36
CA CYS A 14 -18.86 -4.00 11.65
C CYS A 14 -19.38 -5.32 12.24
N ALA A 15 -18.61 -6.41 12.20
CA ALA A 15 -19.06 -7.74 12.63
C ALA A 15 -18.68 -8.10 14.07
N THR A 16 -17.85 -7.32 14.77
CA THR A 16 -17.36 -7.68 16.13
C THR A 16 -17.92 -6.82 17.26
N GLY A 17 -19.02 -6.17 17.05
CA GLY A 17 -19.75 -5.46 18.10
C GLY A 17 -20.85 -6.29 18.74
N PHE A 18 -20.55 -7.37 19.45
CA PHE A 18 -21.34 -7.91 20.58
C PHE A 18 -20.83 -9.30 20.98
N LEU A 19 -20.26 -9.44 22.12
CA LEU A 19 -20.35 -10.46 23.16
C LEU A 19 -19.00 -10.60 23.86
N GLY A 20 -18.92 -10.23 25.15
CA GLY A 20 -19.28 -11.15 26.19
C GLY A 20 -18.04 -11.72 26.87
N ILE A 21 -17.75 -11.18 28.03
CA ILE A 21 -16.75 -11.54 29.03
C ILE A 21 -16.82 -13.05 29.35
N VAL A 22 -15.70 -13.77 29.19
CA VAL A 22 -15.38 -14.93 30.01
C VAL A 22 -13.92 -14.83 30.45
N LEU A 23 -13.75 -14.59 31.75
CA LEU A 23 -12.50 -14.71 32.47
C LEU A 23 -12.08 -16.18 32.55
N SER A 24 -10.91 -16.52 32.07
CA SER A 24 -10.18 -17.68 32.55
C SER A 24 -8.68 -17.33 32.63
N ASN A 25 -8.20 -17.31 33.87
CA ASN A 25 -6.81 -17.19 34.25
C ASN A 25 -5.98 -18.30 33.63
N TRP A 26 -5.00 -17.92 32.79
CA TRP A 26 -3.83 -18.76 32.56
C TRP A 26 -2.59 -17.89 32.76
N THR A 27 -1.99 -18.09 33.92
CA THR A 27 -0.63 -17.62 34.20
C THR A 27 0.33 -18.51 33.41
N HIS A 28 0.96 -17.96 32.37
CA HIS A 28 2.23 -18.46 31.86
C HIS A 28 3.23 -17.32 31.92
N ASP A 29 4.28 -17.56 32.72
CA ASP A 29 5.52 -16.81 32.68
C ASP A 29 6.10 -16.87 31.25
N ALA A 30 5.79 -15.86 30.46
CA ALA A 30 6.53 -15.56 29.26
C ALA A 30 7.54 -14.46 29.65
N THR A 31 8.82 -14.85 29.77
CA THR A 31 9.93 -13.92 29.70
C THR A 31 9.67 -12.98 28.53
N ALA A 32 9.40 -11.73 28.87
CA ALA A 32 9.21 -10.66 27.90
C ALA A 32 10.54 -10.47 27.16
N ALA A 33 10.68 -11.16 26.03
CA ALA A 33 11.60 -10.73 25.02
C ALA A 33 11.13 -9.31 24.64
N ASP A 34 11.98 -8.36 24.90
CA ASP A 34 11.85 -6.95 24.61
C ASP A 34 11.59 -6.78 23.10
N ALA A 35 10.34 -6.92 22.71
CA ALA A 35 9.86 -6.51 21.42
C ALA A 35 9.94 -4.99 21.48
N SER A 36 11.10 -4.46 21.06
CA SER A 36 11.30 -3.07 20.77
C SER A 36 10.06 -2.59 20.01
N LYS A 37 9.11 -1.99 20.72
CA LYS A 37 8.06 -1.18 20.13
C LYS A 37 8.78 -0.07 19.39
N THR A 38 9.08 -0.31 18.13
CA THR A 38 9.35 0.77 17.19
C THR A 38 8.09 1.60 17.26
N ILE A 39 8.16 2.71 18.00
CA ILE A 39 7.09 3.69 18.04
C ILE A 39 7.06 4.25 16.62
N LEU A 40 6.24 3.65 15.77
CA LEU A 40 5.90 4.20 14.46
C LEU A 40 5.39 5.60 14.77
N ALA A 41 6.13 6.62 14.34
CA ALA A 41 5.75 8.00 14.58
C ALA A 41 4.28 8.15 14.20
N SER A 42 3.44 8.47 15.16
CA SER A 42 1.99 8.54 14.94
C SER A 42 1.73 9.53 13.82
N GLY A 43 0.94 9.12 12.82
CA GLY A 43 0.60 10.01 11.72
C GLY A 43 -0.02 11.32 12.23
N SER A 44 0.07 12.39 11.45
CA SER A 44 -0.34 13.75 11.85
C SER A 44 -1.39 14.33 10.91
N SER A 45 -2.40 15.00 11.48
CA SER A 45 -3.34 15.86 10.75
C SER A 45 -3.18 17.33 11.14
N SER A 46 -2.04 17.70 11.75
CA SER A 46 -1.80 19.07 12.20
C SER A 46 -1.69 20.06 11.04
N ARG A 47 -2.03 21.31 11.29
CA ARG A 47 -1.87 22.41 10.33
C ARG A 47 -0.42 22.60 9.90
N THR A 48 0.51 22.38 10.82
CA THR A 48 1.96 22.46 10.55
C THR A 48 2.38 21.38 9.57
N ALA A 49 2.00 20.12 9.82
CA ALA A 49 2.30 19.02 8.90
C ALA A 49 1.69 19.23 7.50
N LYS A 50 0.44 19.76 7.44
CA LYS A 50 -0.18 20.10 6.15
C LYS A 50 0.60 21.19 5.42
N ARG A 51 1.02 22.25 6.11
CA ARG A 51 1.81 23.33 5.51
C ARG A 51 3.13 22.84 4.95
N GLU A 52 3.89 22.07 5.76
CA GLU A 52 5.14 21.45 5.32
C GLU A 52 4.97 20.55 4.09
N ALA A 53 3.88 19.78 4.05
CA ALA A 53 3.58 18.94 2.90
C ALA A 53 3.26 19.78 1.66
N VAL A 54 2.51 20.87 1.80
CA VAL A 54 2.20 21.80 0.68
C VAL A 54 3.46 22.49 0.18
N GLU A 55 4.36 22.93 1.07
CA GLU A 55 5.63 23.54 0.73
C GLU A 55 6.56 22.57 -0.03
N ALA A 56 6.45 21.27 0.25
CA ALA A 56 7.22 20.23 -0.42
C ALA A 56 6.71 19.88 -1.83
N ILE A 57 5.51 20.35 -2.23
CA ILE A 57 4.98 20.10 -3.58
C ILE A 57 5.69 21.00 -4.59
N PRO A 58 6.33 20.44 -5.63
CA PRO A 58 7.10 21.22 -6.61
C PRO A 58 6.20 21.89 -7.66
N LEU A 59 5.28 22.76 -7.25
CA LEU A 59 4.24 23.35 -8.10
C LEU A 59 4.80 23.99 -9.38
N HIS A 60 5.98 24.64 -9.30
CA HIS A 60 6.61 25.32 -10.44
C HIS A 60 7.13 24.36 -11.50
N ARG A 61 7.35 23.07 -11.17
CA ARG A 61 7.83 22.03 -12.08
C ARG A 61 6.70 21.20 -12.71
N LEU A 62 5.45 21.35 -12.21
CA LEU A 62 4.31 20.64 -12.76
C LEU A 62 3.88 21.23 -14.10
N MET A 63 3.33 20.38 -14.97
CA MET A 63 2.59 20.84 -16.15
C MET A 63 1.41 21.71 -15.71
N ILE A 64 1.03 22.68 -16.54
CA ILE A 64 -0.02 23.67 -16.21
C ILE A 64 -1.32 22.98 -15.78
N ALA A 65 -1.78 22.01 -16.55
CA ALA A 65 -3.02 21.26 -16.24
C ALA A 65 -2.97 20.55 -14.87
N HIS A 66 -1.83 19.93 -14.54
CA HIS A 66 -1.65 19.28 -13.25
C HIS A 66 -1.53 20.28 -12.10
N ARG A 67 -0.90 21.44 -12.35
CA ARG A 67 -0.75 22.51 -11.36
C ARG A 67 -2.10 23.04 -10.88
N GLU A 68 -3.03 23.26 -11.78
CA GLU A 68 -4.38 23.71 -11.44
C GLU A 68 -5.12 22.66 -10.59
N ALA A 69 -5.09 21.39 -10.98
CA ALA A 69 -5.71 20.29 -10.24
C ALA A 69 -5.10 20.09 -8.85
N VAL A 70 -3.78 20.22 -8.73
CA VAL A 70 -3.06 20.15 -7.43
C VAL A 70 -3.45 21.32 -6.53
N ASN A 71 -3.45 22.54 -7.06
CA ASN A 71 -3.85 23.73 -6.30
C ASN A 71 -5.30 23.62 -5.82
N GLU A 72 -6.20 23.12 -6.67
CA GLU A 72 -7.59 22.88 -6.29
C GLU A 72 -7.69 21.84 -5.17
N CYS A 73 -6.98 20.71 -5.30
CA CYS A 73 -6.97 19.66 -4.29
C CYS A 73 -6.43 20.17 -2.94
N VAL A 74 -5.37 20.99 -2.94
CA VAL A 74 -4.81 21.60 -1.72
C VAL A 74 -5.79 22.59 -1.09
N ARG A 75 -6.41 23.47 -1.90
CA ARG A 75 -7.33 24.51 -1.44
C ARG A 75 -8.61 23.93 -0.84
N SER A 76 -9.20 22.94 -1.51
CA SER A 76 -10.47 22.32 -1.14
C SER A 76 -10.27 21.03 -0.33
N THR A 77 -9.09 20.80 0.24
CA THR A 77 -8.81 19.61 1.03
C THR A 77 -9.82 19.43 2.17
N THR A 78 -10.62 18.40 2.07
CA THR A 78 -11.58 17.98 3.10
C THR A 78 -10.86 17.29 4.26
N LEU A 79 -9.88 16.44 3.92
CA LEU A 79 -9.15 15.60 4.87
C LEU A 79 -7.69 15.58 4.47
N TYR A 80 -6.82 15.99 5.39
CA TYR A 80 -5.37 15.84 5.29
C TYR A 80 -4.86 14.84 6.31
N ARG A 81 -3.93 14.00 5.90
CA ARG A 81 -3.20 13.11 6.81
C ARG A 81 -1.77 12.87 6.31
N ARG A 82 -0.81 13.13 7.18
CA ARG A 82 0.53 12.55 7.11
C ARG A 82 0.46 11.17 7.75
N LEU A 83 0.72 10.14 6.97
CA LEU A 83 0.72 8.76 7.49
C LEU A 83 1.97 8.52 8.37
N PRO A 84 1.93 7.54 9.26
CA PRO A 84 3.12 7.15 10.02
C PRO A 84 4.28 6.82 9.08
N VAL A 85 5.47 7.30 9.42
CA VAL A 85 6.68 6.97 8.66
C VAL A 85 6.91 5.47 8.73
N GLN A 86 7.19 4.85 7.58
CA GLN A 86 7.55 3.45 7.49
C GLN A 86 9.05 3.31 7.24
N THR A 87 9.63 2.28 7.82
CA THR A 87 10.97 1.81 7.44
C THR A 87 10.78 0.59 6.54
N VAL A 88 11.26 0.67 5.31
CA VAL A 88 11.19 -0.41 4.32
C VAL A 88 12.59 -1.01 4.18
N ALA A 89 12.75 -2.26 4.60
CA ALA A 89 14.02 -2.98 4.45
C ALA A 89 14.07 -3.63 3.06
N CYS A 90 14.57 -2.89 2.06
CA CYS A 90 14.58 -3.36 0.68
C CYS A 90 15.74 -2.76 -0.12
N HIS A 91 16.06 -3.43 -1.24
CA HIS A 91 16.99 -2.87 -2.22
C HIS A 91 16.38 -1.60 -2.85
N PRO A 92 17.17 -0.53 -3.07
CA PRO A 92 16.67 0.72 -3.62
C PRO A 92 15.93 0.55 -4.95
N ASP A 93 16.51 -0.22 -5.87
CA ASP A 93 15.92 -0.44 -7.19
C ASP A 93 14.54 -1.13 -7.12
N LEU A 94 14.34 -2.02 -6.11
CA LEU A 94 13.04 -2.67 -5.92
C LEU A 94 12.01 -1.69 -5.36
N LEU A 95 12.41 -0.79 -4.44
CA LEU A 95 11.50 0.26 -3.96
C LEU A 95 11.13 1.21 -5.08
N GLU A 96 12.12 1.68 -5.83
CA GLU A 96 11.90 2.58 -6.97
C GLU A 96 10.97 1.93 -8.00
N PHE A 97 11.24 0.67 -8.39
CA PHE A 97 10.36 -0.11 -9.25
C PHE A 97 8.93 -0.18 -8.69
N SER A 98 8.79 -0.51 -7.41
CA SER A 98 7.47 -0.65 -6.76
C SER A 98 6.66 0.66 -6.73
N LEU A 99 7.34 1.79 -6.64
CA LEU A 99 6.72 3.11 -6.64
C LEU A 99 6.30 3.56 -8.05
N HIS A 100 7.06 3.17 -9.09
CA HIS A 100 6.78 3.53 -10.48
C HIS A 100 5.85 2.54 -11.19
N HIS A 101 5.85 1.27 -10.78
CA HIS A 101 5.04 0.20 -11.35
C HIS A 101 4.12 -0.44 -10.27
N PRO A 102 3.20 0.33 -9.69
CA PRO A 102 2.31 -0.17 -8.64
C PRO A 102 1.37 -1.29 -9.13
N ASP A 103 1.05 -1.32 -10.41
CA ASP A 103 0.31 -2.38 -11.09
C ASP A 103 1.07 -3.72 -11.05
N SER A 104 2.39 -3.71 -11.24
CA SER A 104 3.22 -4.91 -11.09
C SER A 104 3.12 -5.50 -9.68
N ILE A 105 3.13 -4.66 -8.64
CA ILE A 105 2.98 -5.11 -7.24
C ILE A 105 1.58 -5.69 -7.00
N VAL A 106 0.55 -5.05 -7.53
CA VAL A 106 -0.84 -5.54 -7.42
C VAL A 106 -1.01 -6.83 -8.20
N ASP A 107 -0.38 -6.99 -9.36
CA ASP A 107 -0.44 -8.22 -10.14
C ASP A 107 0.28 -9.38 -9.42
N ILE A 108 1.39 -9.13 -8.71
CA ILE A 108 1.97 -10.12 -7.79
C ILE A 108 0.95 -10.55 -6.73
N TRP A 109 0.22 -9.61 -6.12
CA TRP A 109 -0.81 -9.94 -5.13
C TRP A 109 -1.93 -10.80 -5.71
N ARG A 110 -2.31 -10.56 -6.96
CA ARG A 110 -3.27 -11.38 -7.69
C ARG A 110 -2.75 -12.81 -7.91
N VAL A 111 -1.53 -12.96 -8.44
CA VAL A 111 -0.88 -14.25 -8.67
C VAL A 111 -0.75 -15.04 -7.36
N LEU A 112 -0.42 -14.36 -6.27
CA LEU A 112 -0.31 -14.97 -4.94
C LEU A 112 -1.66 -15.11 -4.21
N ASN A 113 -2.78 -14.72 -4.83
CA ASN A 113 -4.12 -14.75 -4.25
C ASN A 113 -4.24 -13.98 -2.91
N ILE A 114 -3.49 -12.88 -2.78
CA ILE A 114 -3.48 -12.06 -1.55
C ILE A 114 -4.61 -11.02 -1.55
N SER A 115 -5.02 -10.52 -2.72
CA SER A 115 -5.92 -9.38 -2.83
C SER A 115 -6.85 -9.46 -4.03
N LYS A 116 -8.09 -8.95 -3.85
CA LYS A 116 -9.06 -8.71 -4.94
C LYS A 116 -8.84 -7.37 -5.66
N LEU A 117 -7.90 -6.56 -5.19
CA LEU A 117 -7.57 -5.29 -5.83
C LEU A 117 -7.13 -5.56 -7.26
N SER A 118 -7.72 -4.88 -8.22
CA SER A 118 -7.21 -4.77 -9.58
C SER A 118 -6.61 -3.37 -9.80
N LEU A 119 -5.54 -3.36 -10.56
CA LEU A 119 -4.85 -2.15 -10.98
C LEU A 119 -4.38 -2.37 -12.41
N ASP A 120 -5.03 -1.69 -13.34
CA ASP A 120 -4.81 -1.88 -14.77
C ASP A 120 -4.20 -0.60 -15.36
N SER A 121 -3.11 -0.73 -16.10
CA SER A 121 -2.46 0.40 -16.77
C SER A 121 -3.39 0.97 -17.85
N LEU A 122 -3.53 2.30 -17.87
CA LEU A 122 -4.23 3.07 -18.92
C LEU A 122 -3.26 3.74 -19.89
N GLY A 123 -1.98 3.63 -19.62
CA GLY A 123 -0.89 4.27 -20.36
C GLY A 123 0.25 4.64 -19.44
N PRO A 124 1.26 5.35 -19.93
CA PRO A 124 2.38 5.78 -19.09
C PRO A 124 1.90 6.53 -17.85
N ASP A 125 2.35 6.11 -16.68
CA ASP A 125 2.08 6.75 -15.38
C ASP A 125 0.59 6.90 -15.02
N GLN A 126 -0.30 6.09 -15.63
CA GLN A 126 -1.74 6.15 -15.42
C GLN A 126 -2.31 4.76 -15.17
N TRP A 127 -3.19 4.66 -14.18
CA TRP A 127 -3.84 3.39 -13.81
C TRP A 127 -5.31 3.59 -13.47
N SER A 128 -6.13 2.61 -13.82
CA SER A 128 -7.46 2.41 -13.23
C SER A 128 -7.37 1.38 -12.12
N PHE A 129 -8.25 1.49 -11.15
CA PHE A 129 -8.28 0.54 -10.04
C PHE A 129 -9.74 0.20 -9.65
N ALA A 130 -9.91 -1.02 -9.12
CA ALA A 130 -11.10 -1.45 -8.41
C ALA A 130 -10.69 -2.30 -7.20
N ASP A 131 -11.26 -2.00 -6.03
CA ASP A 131 -10.90 -2.71 -4.79
C ASP A 131 -11.72 -3.99 -4.55
N GLY A 132 -12.74 -4.24 -5.37
CA GLY A 132 -13.69 -5.36 -5.22
C GLY A 132 -14.74 -5.14 -4.12
N TYR A 133 -14.76 -3.96 -3.45
CA TYR A 133 -15.69 -3.63 -2.36
C TYR A 133 -16.49 -2.34 -2.61
N GLY A 134 -16.49 -1.88 -3.84
CA GLY A 134 -17.28 -0.73 -4.29
C GLY A 134 -16.46 0.54 -4.53
N THR A 135 -15.14 0.53 -4.36
CA THR A 135 -14.28 1.65 -4.74
C THR A 135 -13.71 1.43 -6.14
N VAL A 136 -13.89 2.41 -7.01
CA VAL A 136 -13.31 2.46 -8.35
C VAL A 136 -12.73 3.84 -8.63
N GLY A 137 -11.76 3.91 -9.53
CA GLY A 137 -11.20 5.20 -9.93
C GLY A 137 -9.97 5.09 -10.82
N THR A 138 -9.35 6.24 -11.01
CA THR A 138 -8.09 6.37 -11.75
C THR A 138 -7.09 7.19 -10.95
N PHE A 139 -5.81 6.98 -11.17
CA PHE A 139 -4.76 7.85 -10.65
C PHE A 139 -3.58 7.94 -11.61
N HIS A 140 -2.84 9.02 -11.49
CA HIS A 140 -1.70 9.37 -12.33
C HIS A 140 -0.49 9.71 -11.45
N LEU A 141 0.68 9.28 -11.82
CA LEU A 141 1.93 9.83 -11.34
C LEU A 141 2.20 11.12 -12.14
N ILE A 142 1.95 12.27 -11.52
CA ILE A 142 2.01 13.58 -12.22
C ILE A 142 3.36 14.30 -12.04
N TYR A 143 4.20 13.80 -11.15
CA TYR A 143 5.55 14.29 -10.94
C TYR A 143 6.42 13.22 -10.26
N GLN A 144 7.67 13.16 -10.69
CA GLN A 144 8.68 12.31 -10.09
C GLN A 144 10.06 12.99 -10.10
N GLU A 145 10.77 12.86 -9.00
CA GLU A 145 12.20 13.11 -8.89
C GLU A 145 12.77 12.20 -7.81
N LYS A 146 14.11 12.16 -7.68
CA LYS A 146 14.75 11.29 -6.69
C LYS A 146 14.20 11.55 -5.29
N GLY A 147 13.58 10.53 -4.71
CA GLY A 147 13.02 10.58 -3.35
C GLY A 147 11.68 11.30 -3.22
N LEU A 148 11.04 11.72 -4.33
CA LEU A 148 9.75 12.41 -4.29
C LEU A 148 8.88 12.03 -5.49
N LEU A 149 7.66 11.55 -5.20
CA LEU A 149 6.63 11.27 -6.20
C LEU A 149 5.33 11.96 -5.80
N LEU A 150 4.60 12.44 -6.80
CA LEU A 150 3.29 13.06 -6.61
C LEU A 150 2.24 12.33 -7.46
N PHE A 151 1.29 11.71 -6.81
CA PHE A 151 0.15 11.06 -7.46
C PHE A 151 -1.11 11.89 -7.30
N LEU A 152 -1.92 11.95 -8.34
CA LEU A 152 -3.23 12.57 -8.33
C LEU A 152 -4.25 11.58 -8.88
N GLY A 153 -5.34 11.37 -8.16
CA GLY A 153 -6.38 10.43 -8.57
C GLY A 153 -7.78 10.93 -8.28
N ARG A 154 -8.74 10.37 -8.99
CA ARG A 154 -10.15 10.57 -8.76
C ARG A 154 -10.84 9.22 -8.65
N GLY A 155 -11.75 9.11 -7.69
CA GLY A 155 -12.46 7.86 -7.46
C GLY A 155 -13.85 8.05 -6.89
N ALA A 156 -14.60 6.96 -6.89
CA ALA A 156 -15.92 6.90 -6.29
C ALA A 156 -16.05 5.62 -5.47
N TYR A 157 -16.80 5.70 -4.39
CA TYR A 157 -17.20 4.58 -3.58
C TYR A 157 -18.72 4.40 -3.63
N ASN A 158 -19.16 3.21 -4.02
CA ASN A 158 -20.56 2.79 -4.06
C ASN A 158 -20.70 1.43 -3.34
N GLY A 159 -20.29 1.38 -2.08
CA GLY A 159 -20.35 0.19 -1.26
C GLY A 159 -21.37 0.33 -0.12
N SER A 160 -21.54 -0.75 0.64
CA SER A 160 -22.56 -0.88 1.70
C SER A 160 -22.42 0.10 2.86
N LEU A 161 -21.26 0.76 3.00
CA LEU A 161 -20.98 1.67 4.10
C LEU A 161 -21.48 3.10 3.87
N ALA A 162 -21.86 3.44 2.65
CA ALA A 162 -22.36 4.77 2.31
C ALA A 162 -23.79 4.71 1.79
N PRO A 163 -24.67 5.59 2.28
CA PRO A 163 -26.08 5.63 1.84
C PRO A 163 -26.23 6.13 0.40
N LYS A 164 -25.16 6.67 -0.18
CA LYS A 164 -25.07 7.18 -1.56
C LYS A 164 -23.65 7.12 -2.06
N VAL A 165 -23.46 7.22 -3.37
CA VAL A 165 -22.14 7.29 -3.99
C VAL A 165 -21.34 8.46 -3.41
N LEU A 166 -20.14 8.16 -2.93
CA LEU A 166 -19.16 9.15 -2.48
C LEU A 166 -18.10 9.27 -3.56
N SER A 167 -17.84 10.47 -4.05
CA SER A 167 -16.77 10.73 -5.03
C SER A 167 -15.82 11.79 -4.51
N GLY A 168 -14.63 11.81 -5.08
CA GLY A 168 -13.62 12.76 -4.66
C GLY A 168 -12.29 12.62 -5.39
N THR A 169 -11.43 13.60 -5.14
CA THR A 169 -10.05 13.65 -5.63
C THR A 169 -9.10 13.38 -4.49
N CYS A 170 -8.08 12.60 -4.76
CA CYS A 170 -7.02 12.29 -3.82
C CYS A 170 -5.67 12.63 -4.40
N MET A 171 -4.82 13.27 -3.61
CA MET A 171 -3.43 13.52 -3.93
C MET A 171 -2.54 12.88 -2.88
N LEU A 172 -1.49 12.19 -3.33
CA LEU A 172 -0.47 11.57 -2.49
C LEU A 172 0.88 12.19 -2.81
N LEU A 173 1.50 12.76 -1.79
CA LEU A 173 2.90 13.16 -1.82
C LEU A 173 3.71 12.05 -1.13
N VAL A 174 4.47 11.29 -1.91
CA VAL A 174 5.31 10.20 -1.43
C VAL A 174 6.75 10.69 -1.40
N ARG A 175 7.38 10.57 -0.24
CA ARG A 175 8.80 10.91 -0.04
C ARG A 175 9.51 9.72 0.52
N HIS A 176 10.67 9.40 -0.05
CA HIS A 176 11.52 8.35 0.50
C HIS A 176 12.97 8.80 0.51
N GLN A 177 13.73 8.25 1.41
CA GLN A 177 15.15 8.53 1.55
C GLN A 177 15.88 7.34 2.19
N PRO A 178 17.12 7.06 1.77
CA PRO A 178 17.92 6.03 2.40
C PRO A 178 18.18 6.36 3.87
N LEU A 179 18.04 5.35 4.73
CA LEU A 179 18.46 5.44 6.11
C LEU A 179 19.92 5.04 6.22
N GLN A 180 20.71 5.83 6.96
CA GLN A 180 22.09 5.49 7.24
C GLN A 180 22.14 4.19 8.05
N GLY A 181 22.93 3.23 7.59
CA GLY A 181 23.14 1.94 8.23
C GLY A 181 24.63 1.60 8.27
N GLU A 182 25.00 0.59 9.08
CA GLU A 182 26.35 0.06 9.09
C GLU A 182 26.71 -0.59 7.76
N VAL A 183 27.98 -0.57 7.41
CA VAL A 183 28.50 -1.23 6.20
C VAL A 183 28.18 -2.73 6.25
N GLY A 184 27.48 -3.21 5.21
CA GLY A 184 27.03 -4.61 5.13
C GLY A 184 25.65 -4.89 5.76
N ALA A 185 25.00 -3.91 6.37
CA ALA A 185 23.62 -4.04 6.84
C ALA A 185 22.62 -4.08 5.67
N VAL A 186 21.44 -4.66 5.93
CA VAL A 186 20.33 -4.64 4.98
C VAL A 186 19.94 -3.18 4.67
N HIS A 187 19.85 -2.86 3.40
CA HIS A 187 19.46 -1.53 2.95
C HIS A 187 18.06 -1.18 3.48
N LYS A 188 17.90 0.04 3.98
CA LYS A 188 16.63 0.51 4.54
C LYS A 188 16.30 1.89 3.98
N GLU A 189 15.05 2.08 3.64
CA GLU A 189 14.48 3.35 3.20
C GLU A 189 13.45 3.84 4.21
N SER A 190 13.45 5.13 4.48
CA SER A 190 12.35 5.81 5.17
C SER A 190 11.30 6.19 4.12
N LEU A 191 10.05 5.82 4.34
CA LEU A 191 8.92 6.15 3.46
C LEU A 191 7.92 7.00 4.23
N GLN A 192 7.65 8.22 3.75
CA GLN A 192 6.66 9.13 4.29
C GLN A 192 5.63 9.50 3.24
N ILE A 193 4.35 9.45 3.60
CA ILE A 193 3.24 9.73 2.69
C ILE A 193 2.33 10.77 3.31
N ASP A 194 2.12 11.86 2.59
CA ASP A 194 1.12 12.87 2.88
C ASP A 194 -0.07 12.69 1.94
N THR A 195 -1.27 12.59 2.51
CA THR A 195 -2.52 12.37 1.78
C THR A 195 -3.41 13.58 1.87
N PHE A 196 -3.88 14.06 0.72
CA PHE A 196 -4.87 15.13 0.60
C PHE A 196 -6.12 14.54 -0.07
N LEU A 197 -7.24 14.58 0.60
CA LEU A 197 -8.51 14.10 0.07
C LEU A 197 -9.49 15.26 -0.03
N ASN A 198 -10.07 15.44 -1.19
CA ASN A 198 -11.15 16.38 -1.44
C ASN A 198 -12.40 15.60 -1.86
N MET A 199 -13.45 15.68 -1.06
CA MET A 199 -14.70 14.98 -1.31
C MET A 199 -15.70 15.91 -2.01
N ASP A 200 -16.41 15.37 -2.98
CA ASP A 200 -17.41 16.10 -3.74
C ASP A 200 -18.72 16.24 -2.92
N GLY A 201 -19.23 17.47 -2.80
CA GLY A 201 -20.61 17.81 -2.42
C GLY A 201 -21.09 17.22 -1.08
N ALA A 202 -22.28 16.64 -1.09
CA ALA A 202 -23.03 16.22 0.10
C ALA A 202 -22.46 14.98 0.85
N GLY A 203 -21.36 14.41 0.40
CA GLY A 203 -20.63 13.34 1.10
C GLY A 203 -19.73 13.84 2.22
N LEU A 204 -19.40 15.12 2.22
CA LEU A 204 -18.43 15.74 3.10
C LEU A 204 -18.75 15.54 4.59
N GLU A 205 -19.96 15.83 5.02
CA GLU A 205 -20.34 15.72 6.44
C GLU A 205 -20.32 14.27 6.92
N PHE A 206 -20.78 13.34 6.11
CA PHE A 206 -20.77 11.92 6.42
C PHE A 206 -19.34 11.38 6.54
N VAL A 207 -18.47 11.73 5.59
CA VAL A 207 -17.07 11.31 5.60
C VAL A 207 -16.32 11.91 6.81
N THR A 208 -16.49 13.19 7.08
CA THR A 208 -15.74 13.85 8.16
C THR A 208 -16.20 13.43 9.55
N ARG A 209 -17.48 13.16 9.75
CA ARG A 209 -18.01 12.77 11.06
C ARG A 209 -17.92 11.27 11.33
N THR A 210 -18.21 10.45 10.33
CA THR A 210 -18.42 9.01 10.51
C THR A 210 -17.25 8.17 10.02
N LEU A 211 -16.73 8.47 8.83
CA LEU A 211 -15.73 7.62 8.17
C LEU A 211 -14.29 8.04 8.43
N GLN A 212 -14.04 9.30 8.83
CA GLN A 212 -12.68 9.81 8.99
C GLN A 212 -11.77 8.94 9.86
N PRO A 213 -12.15 8.50 11.07
CA PRO A 213 -11.28 7.67 11.90
C PRO A 213 -10.93 6.34 11.23
N LEU A 214 -11.90 5.75 10.55
CA LEU A 214 -11.76 4.45 9.87
C LEU A 214 -10.88 4.57 8.62
N ILE A 215 -11.09 5.61 7.83
CA ILE A 215 -10.24 5.94 6.68
C ILE A 215 -8.78 6.09 7.14
N MET A 216 -8.55 6.83 8.22
CA MET A 216 -7.20 7.09 8.73
C MET A 216 -6.51 5.84 9.26
N LEU A 217 -7.23 5.02 10.04
CA LEU A 217 -6.71 3.77 10.56
C LEU A 217 -6.36 2.80 9.43
N SER A 218 -7.28 2.64 8.49
CA SER A 218 -7.10 1.77 7.33
C SER A 218 -5.91 2.19 6.46
N ALA A 219 -5.74 3.49 6.19
CA ALA A 219 -4.60 3.99 5.43
C ALA A 219 -3.27 3.67 6.09
N SER A 220 -3.16 3.98 7.37
CA SER A 220 -1.92 3.75 8.12
C SER A 220 -1.57 2.27 8.14
N HIS A 221 -2.57 1.40 8.34
CA HIS A 221 -2.38 -0.04 8.32
C HIS A 221 -1.97 -0.53 6.93
N ASN A 222 -2.65 -0.11 5.87
CA ASN A 222 -2.34 -0.55 4.51
C ASN A 222 -0.94 -0.14 4.06
N VAL A 223 -0.48 1.06 4.42
CA VAL A 223 0.90 1.49 4.12
C VAL A 223 1.91 0.62 4.86
N HIS A 224 1.64 0.29 6.11
CA HIS A 224 2.47 -0.62 6.89
C HIS A 224 2.57 -1.99 6.24
N GLU A 225 1.44 -2.59 5.87
CA GLU A 225 1.39 -3.91 5.21
C GLU A 225 2.12 -3.92 3.86
N ILE A 226 1.93 -2.86 3.04
CA ILE A 226 2.67 -2.71 1.77
C ILE A 226 4.17 -2.63 2.03
N SER A 227 4.59 -1.89 3.05
CA SER A 227 6.01 -1.77 3.40
C SER A 227 6.60 -3.11 3.85
N LEU A 228 5.86 -3.90 4.61
CA LEU A 228 6.23 -5.26 4.98
C LEU A 228 6.30 -6.18 3.77
N PHE A 229 5.33 -6.07 2.84
CA PHE A 229 5.32 -6.86 1.62
C PHE A 229 6.55 -6.56 0.75
N ILE A 230 6.87 -5.28 0.50
CA ILE A 230 8.05 -4.89 -0.28
C ILE A 230 9.33 -5.40 0.38
N SER A 231 9.42 -5.31 1.71
CA SER A 231 10.56 -5.85 2.47
C SER A 231 10.68 -7.37 2.32
N ALA A 232 9.55 -8.08 2.40
CA ALA A 232 9.52 -9.53 2.21
C ALA A 232 9.88 -9.94 0.77
N LEU A 233 9.42 -9.18 -0.23
CA LEU A 233 9.76 -9.41 -1.65
C LEU A 233 11.26 -9.18 -1.89
N SER A 234 11.86 -8.16 -1.28
CA SER A 234 13.30 -7.92 -1.34
C SER A 234 14.10 -9.06 -0.71
N GLU A 235 13.67 -9.54 0.45
CA GLU A 235 14.29 -10.68 1.12
C GLU A 235 14.14 -11.98 0.31
N ALA A 236 12.97 -12.19 -0.32
CA ALA A 236 12.76 -13.30 -1.23
C ALA A 236 13.69 -13.24 -2.45
N ALA A 237 13.88 -12.05 -3.05
CA ALA A 237 14.82 -11.84 -4.15
C ALA A 237 16.27 -12.12 -3.72
N ARG A 238 16.64 -11.75 -2.51
CA ARG A 238 17.96 -12.03 -1.93
C ARG A 238 18.20 -13.53 -1.74
N LYS A 239 17.21 -14.27 -1.23
CA LYS A 239 17.33 -15.71 -0.93
C LYS A 239 17.12 -16.61 -2.15
N ASN A 240 16.22 -16.23 -3.03
CA ASN A 240 15.84 -16.99 -4.22
C ASN A 240 15.51 -16.06 -5.41
N PRO A 241 16.54 -15.46 -6.01
CA PRO A 241 16.34 -14.53 -7.15
C PRO A 241 15.68 -15.20 -8.36
N ALA A 242 16.00 -16.48 -8.62
CA ALA A 242 15.36 -17.25 -9.69
C ALA A 242 13.86 -17.41 -9.43
N GLY A 243 13.47 -17.56 -8.17
CA GLY A 243 12.09 -17.65 -7.76
C GLY A 243 11.30 -16.39 -8.02
N VAL A 244 11.84 -15.25 -7.64
CA VAL A 244 11.19 -13.96 -7.91
C VAL A 244 11.17 -13.63 -9.40
N ALA A 245 12.23 -13.99 -10.15
CA ALA A 245 12.25 -13.85 -11.61
C ALA A 245 11.19 -14.72 -12.29
N ALA A 246 10.98 -15.95 -11.82
CA ALA A 246 9.91 -16.83 -12.34
C ALA A 246 8.51 -16.30 -11.95
N LEU A 247 8.33 -15.73 -10.76
CA LEU A 247 7.10 -15.04 -10.37
C LEU A 247 6.82 -13.86 -11.29
N ALA A 248 7.85 -13.04 -11.62
CA ALA A 248 7.70 -11.94 -12.57
C ALA A 248 7.19 -12.42 -13.94
N ASN A 249 7.62 -13.58 -14.41
CA ASN A 249 7.15 -14.16 -15.66
C ASN A 249 5.69 -14.65 -15.64
N GLN A 250 5.09 -14.82 -14.45
CA GLN A 250 3.67 -15.21 -14.30
C GLN A 250 2.73 -14.00 -14.29
N LEU A 251 3.26 -12.78 -14.25
CA LEU A 251 2.46 -11.56 -14.28
C LEU A 251 1.90 -11.37 -15.70
N ASP A 252 0.59 -11.43 -15.85
CA ASP A 252 -0.08 -11.36 -17.16
C ASP A 252 -0.76 -10.03 -17.43
N ARG A 253 -0.91 -9.15 -16.39
CA ARG A 253 -1.53 -7.83 -16.50
C ARG A 253 -0.53 -6.69 -16.69
N VAL A 254 0.75 -6.99 -16.62
CA VAL A 254 1.82 -6.02 -16.85
C VAL A 254 2.56 -6.30 -18.15
N ASN A 255 3.18 -5.30 -18.73
CA ASN A 255 3.88 -5.46 -19.99
C ASN A 255 5.19 -6.29 -19.84
N ALA A 256 5.71 -6.77 -20.96
CA ALA A 256 6.90 -7.61 -20.96
C ALA A 256 8.17 -6.89 -20.44
N VAL A 257 8.26 -5.58 -20.65
CA VAL A 257 9.41 -4.77 -20.20
C VAL A 257 9.44 -4.70 -18.67
N GLU A 258 8.32 -4.42 -18.03
CA GLU A 258 8.21 -4.37 -16.57
C GLU A 258 8.48 -5.73 -15.93
N ARG A 259 7.99 -6.82 -16.53
CA ARG A 259 8.31 -8.19 -16.08
C ARG A 259 9.80 -8.47 -16.11
N GLU A 260 10.46 -8.15 -17.22
CA GLU A 260 11.90 -8.36 -17.35
C GLU A 260 12.69 -7.45 -16.39
N GLN A 261 12.23 -6.20 -16.20
CA GLN A 261 12.85 -5.28 -15.24
C GLN A 261 12.77 -5.84 -13.81
N LEU A 262 11.61 -6.35 -13.37
CA LEU A 262 11.46 -6.98 -12.06
C LEU A 262 12.35 -8.23 -11.94
N ALA A 263 12.37 -9.07 -12.97
CA ALA A 263 13.24 -10.25 -13.00
C ALA A 263 14.72 -9.87 -12.96
N HIS A 264 15.12 -8.80 -13.63
CA HIS A 264 16.49 -8.28 -13.59
C HIS A 264 16.85 -7.75 -12.20
N ILE A 265 15.99 -6.94 -11.59
CA ILE A 265 16.17 -6.43 -10.22
C ILE A 265 16.33 -7.60 -9.24
N ALA A 266 15.49 -8.62 -9.34
CA ALA A 266 15.60 -9.81 -8.48
C ALA A 266 16.95 -10.52 -8.62
N ARG A 267 17.45 -10.66 -9.85
CA ARG A 267 18.78 -11.25 -10.13
C ARG A 267 19.92 -10.40 -9.57
N THR A 268 19.81 -9.09 -9.69
CA THR A 268 20.80 -8.12 -9.15
C THR A 268 20.85 -8.21 -7.62
N ILE A 269 19.70 -8.24 -6.96
CA ILE A 269 19.62 -8.38 -5.49
C ILE A 269 20.24 -9.71 -5.02
N GLY A 270 20.04 -10.78 -5.76
CA GLY A 270 20.56 -12.11 -5.43
C GLY A 270 22.07 -12.27 -5.61
N GLY A 271 22.70 -11.38 -6.38
CA GLY A 271 24.17 -11.23 -6.45
C GLY A 271 24.98 -12.36 -7.09
N ASP A 272 24.35 -13.48 -7.56
CA ASP A 272 25.11 -14.57 -8.18
C ASP A 272 24.28 -15.34 -9.23
N GLU A 273 24.77 -15.41 -10.46
CA GLU A 273 24.18 -16.21 -11.55
C GLU A 273 24.09 -17.72 -11.22
N ARG A 274 24.86 -18.22 -10.25
CA ARG A 274 24.81 -19.64 -9.87
C ARG A 274 23.52 -19.99 -9.13
N GLN A 275 22.91 -19.07 -8.41
CA GLN A 275 21.60 -19.28 -7.77
C GLN A 275 20.45 -19.21 -8.76
N ALA A 276 20.61 -18.57 -9.92
CA ALA A 276 19.60 -18.48 -10.97
C ALA A 276 19.20 -19.86 -11.57
N ARG A 277 19.92 -20.93 -11.27
CA ARG A 277 19.62 -22.30 -11.73
C ARG A 277 18.66 -23.07 -10.82
N LEU A 278 18.31 -22.55 -9.66
CA LEU A 278 17.30 -23.15 -8.82
C LEU A 278 15.93 -22.87 -9.43
N SER A 279 15.37 -23.88 -10.12
CA SER A 279 13.98 -23.81 -10.56
C SER A 279 13.08 -23.61 -9.34
N LEU A 280 12.09 -22.73 -9.45
CA LEU A 280 10.97 -22.70 -8.51
C LEU A 280 10.29 -24.07 -8.61
N ASP A 281 10.54 -24.91 -7.63
CA ASP A 281 9.65 -26.03 -7.42
C ASP A 281 8.34 -25.51 -6.80
N GLU A 282 7.30 -26.28 -6.97
CA GLU A 282 5.96 -25.98 -6.44
C GLU A 282 5.99 -25.74 -4.91
N VAL A 283 6.95 -26.34 -4.21
CA VAL A 283 7.19 -26.18 -2.76
C VAL A 283 7.66 -24.77 -2.43
N THR A 284 8.52 -24.17 -3.25
CA THR A 284 9.05 -22.80 -3.01
C THR A 284 7.97 -21.75 -3.26
N VAL A 285 7.13 -21.94 -4.32
CA VAL A 285 5.97 -21.07 -4.58
C VAL A 285 4.97 -21.17 -3.43
N ASN A 286 4.65 -22.38 -2.98
CA ASN A 286 3.73 -22.59 -1.87
C ASN A 286 4.27 -22.02 -0.56
N ARG A 287 5.57 -22.08 -0.33
CA ARG A 287 6.21 -21.51 0.85
C ARG A 287 6.19 -19.97 0.83
N MET A 288 6.47 -19.35 -0.32
CA MET A 288 6.30 -17.90 -0.49
C MET A 288 4.85 -17.47 -0.29
N ASN A 289 3.91 -18.21 -0.89
CA ASN A 289 2.49 -17.98 -0.69
C ASN A 289 2.09 -18.10 0.78
N PHE A 290 2.58 -19.11 1.48
CA PHE A 290 2.31 -19.31 2.89
C PHE A 290 2.94 -18.20 3.77
N GLU A 291 4.20 -17.83 3.56
CA GLU A 291 4.88 -16.79 4.32
C GLU A 291 4.28 -15.39 4.07
N LEU A 292 3.83 -15.10 2.87
CA LEU A 292 3.18 -13.84 2.52
C LEU A 292 1.69 -13.86 2.89
N ALA A 293 0.98 -14.94 2.62
CA ALA A 293 -0.45 -15.08 2.91
C ALA A 293 -0.72 -15.25 4.42
N SER A 294 0.20 -15.82 5.21
CA SER A 294 0.06 -15.89 6.67
C SER A 294 0.03 -14.50 7.34
N ARG A 295 0.53 -13.49 6.66
CA ARG A 295 0.48 -12.08 7.09
C ARG A 295 -0.74 -11.34 6.56
N TRP A 296 -1.42 -11.91 5.56
CA TRP A 296 -2.53 -11.29 4.84
C TRP A 296 -3.70 -12.27 4.79
N ILE A 297 -4.77 -11.97 5.48
CA ILE A 297 -6.00 -12.75 5.36
C ILE A 297 -6.53 -12.54 3.93
N SER A 298 -6.72 -13.62 3.18
CA SER A 298 -7.26 -13.52 1.83
C SER A 298 -8.68 -12.91 1.85
N ALA A 299 -9.04 -12.21 0.77
CA ALA A 299 -10.38 -11.62 0.68
C ALA A 299 -11.49 -12.68 0.81
N ASP A 300 -11.25 -13.91 0.35
CA ASP A 300 -12.21 -15.02 0.43
C ASP A 300 -12.34 -15.60 1.85
N GLU A 301 -11.28 -15.57 2.64
CA GLU A 301 -11.35 -15.93 4.07
C GLU A 301 -12.08 -14.87 4.88
N LEU A 302 -11.94 -13.60 4.50
CA LEU A 302 -12.69 -12.50 5.09
C LEU A 302 -14.20 -12.60 4.81
N GLU A 303 -14.60 -13.04 3.61
CA GLU A 303 -16.00 -13.31 3.29
C GLU A 303 -16.56 -14.53 4.04
N LYS A 304 -15.75 -15.56 4.25
CA LYS A 304 -16.15 -16.77 5.00
C LYS A 304 -16.26 -16.52 6.51
N GLN A 305 -15.56 -15.52 7.05
CA GLN A 305 -15.63 -15.09 8.45
C GLN A 305 -16.76 -14.07 8.71
N GLY A 306 -17.54 -13.72 7.70
CA GLY A 306 -18.77 -12.95 7.85
C GLY A 306 -19.72 -13.61 8.85
N PRO A 307 -20.61 -12.86 9.52
CA PRO A 307 -21.43 -13.36 10.59
C PRO A 307 -22.24 -14.57 10.12
N SER A 308 -22.06 -15.70 10.81
CA SER A 308 -22.97 -16.83 10.69
C SER A 308 -24.40 -16.33 10.88
N PRO A 309 -25.35 -16.70 10.02
CA PRO A 309 -26.73 -16.30 10.24
C PRO A 309 -27.16 -16.84 11.60
N MET A 310 -27.57 -15.92 12.48
CA MET A 310 -28.21 -16.31 13.75
C MET A 310 -29.41 -17.24 13.45
N ARG A 311 -29.36 -18.40 14.00
CA ARG A 311 -30.54 -19.26 14.16
C ARG A 311 -31.37 -18.77 15.34
#